data_1e30ae6caf55787ea62c62cd051f4626
#
_entry.id   1e30ae6caf55787ea62c62cd051f4626
#
_cell.length_a   1.000
_cell.length_b   1.000
_cell.length_c   1.000
_cell.angle_alpha   90.00
_cell.angle_beta   90.00
_cell.angle_gamma   90.00
#
_symmetry.space_group_name_H-M   'P 1'
#
loop_
_entity.id
_entity.type
_entity.pdbx_description
1 polymer ?
#
loop_
_entity_poly.entity_id
_entity_poly.type
_entity_poly.pdbx_seq_one_letter_code
_entity_poly.pdbx_strand_id
1 'polypeptide(L)'
;THQLDRLQLPFELFRAIDAQNENVELPAVQHDRFVVNHKKSPVRGEIGCAASHIGVWQRFLETDEEYALVLEDDINIGDELPLIQDQMQSLGLDFLNLSSNAPYTVDGSTLSELCTSTASERPKFFQRSARRKWSILEWRRRWRIFRLHPLANGHIVCECDPAPALGSGYIISRKAAQAFMTTAEQLYFPIDLIWRFSPGKLRQAFLARPIVTQTQQDSDISGRFDQGRIALKYRLMRPILKSRRLRRRIDVLRLYGFLRH
;
A
#
# COMPACT_ATOMS: atom_id res chain seq x y z
N THR A 1 9.17 18.01 -10.10
CA THR A 1 9.84 19.00 -9.25
C THR A 1 8.95 20.21 -9.00
N HIS A 2 8.43 20.95 -9.98
CA HIS A 2 7.61 22.17 -9.82
C HIS A 2 6.47 22.06 -8.81
N GLN A 3 5.82 20.91 -8.70
CA GLN A 3 4.73 20.72 -7.75
C GLN A 3 5.25 20.72 -6.30
N LEU A 4 6.40 20.09 -6.04
CA LEU A 4 7.02 20.05 -4.71
C LEU A 4 7.62 21.40 -4.31
N ASP A 5 8.23 22.12 -5.29
CA ASP A 5 8.74 23.48 -5.08
C ASP A 5 7.59 24.42 -4.69
N ARG A 6 6.44 24.33 -5.36
CA ARG A 6 5.23 25.10 -5.03
C ARG A 6 4.72 24.80 -3.62
N LEU A 7 4.82 23.57 -3.18
CA LEU A 7 4.41 23.14 -1.83
C LEU A 7 5.51 23.40 -0.77
N GLN A 8 6.66 23.92 -1.18
CA GLN A 8 7.82 24.18 -0.31
C GLN A 8 8.30 22.93 0.44
N LEU A 9 8.13 21.76 -0.19
CA LEU A 9 8.60 20.49 0.37
C LEU A 9 10.02 20.19 -0.13
N PRO A 10 10.99 19.99 0.76
CA PRO A 10 12.31 19.51 0.36
C PRO A 10 12.19 18.09 -0.20
N PHE A 11 12.93 17.80 -1.26
CA PHE A 11 12.90 16.49 -1.89
C PHE A 11 14.28 16.10 -2.44
N GLU A 12 14.49 14.81 -2.57
CA GLU A 12 15.61 14.20 -3.26
C GLU A 12 15.10 13.43 -4.49
N LEU A 13 15.80 13.58 -5.62
CA LEU A 13 15.49 12.81 -6.82
C LEU A 13 16.25 11.50 -6.80
N PHE A 14 15.52 10.40 -6.80
CA PHE A 14 16.07 9.07 -6.99
C PHE A 14 15.96 8.68 -8.46
N ARG A 15 17.09 8.41 -9.13
CA ARG A 15 17.08 7.97 -10.53
C ARG A 15 16.48 6.57 -10.63
N ALA A 16 15.39 6.43 -11.36
CA ALA A 16 14.75 5.15 -11.60
C ALA A 16 15.71 4.13 -12.22
N ILE A 17 15.59 2.88 -11.80
CA ILE A 17 16.43 1.77 -12.27
C ILE A 17 15.80 1.18 -13.53
N ASP A 18 16.52 1.31 -14.65
CA ASP A 18 16.12 0.70 -15.92
C ASP A 18 16.51 -0.77 -15.96
N ALA A 19 15.54 -1.65 -15.83
CA ALA A 19 15.75 -3.10 -15.88
C ALA A 19 16.10 -3.64 -17.29
N GLN A 20 16.06 -2.82 -18.33
CA GLN A 20 16.56 -3.21 -19.65
C GLN A 20 18.07 -3.11 -19.75
N ASN A 21 18.70 -2.32 -18.85
CA ASN A 21 20.14 -2.20 -18.77
C ASN A 21 20.72 -3.46 -18.09
N GLU A 22 21.54 -4.21 -18.83
CA GLU A 22 22.15 -5.47 -18.37
C GLU A 22 23.16 -5.30 -17.23
N ASN A 23 23.68 -4.09 -17.01
CA ASN A 23 24.65 -3.78 -15.96
C ASN A 23 24.03 -3.43 -14.60
N VAL A 24 22.70 -3.57 -14.45
CA VAL A 24 21.99 -3.24 -13.22
C VAL A 24 21.64 -4.50 -12.43
N GLU A 25 22.02 -4.52 -11.16
CA GLU A 25 21.60 -5.57 -10.23
C GLU A 25 20.09 -5.48 -9.96
N LEU A 26 19.37 -6.52 -10.30
CA LEU A 26 17.92 -6.58 -10.14
C LEU A 26 17.54 -7.48 -8.95
N PRO A 27 16.44 -7.20 -8.23
CA PRO A 27 16.01 -8.05 -7.13
C PRO A 27 15.67 -9.47 -7.60
N ALA A 28 15.99 -10.45 -6.76
CA ALA A 28 15.70 -11.84 -7.03
C ALA A 28 14.17 -12.09 -7.03
N VAL A 29 13.65 -12.56 -8.16
CA VAL A 29 12.22 -12.84 -8.33
C VAL A 29 11.95 -14.34 -8.26
N GLN A 30 11.08 -14.75 -7.35
CA GLN A 30 10.57 -16.12 -7.26
C GLN A 30 9.48 -16.34 -8.31
N HIS A 31 9.89 -16.66 -9.54
CA HIS A 31 9.01 -16.75 -10.72
C HIS A 31 7.77 -17.61 -10.49
N ASP A 32 7.92 -18.86 -10.04
CA ASP A 32 6.81 -19.79 -9.84
C ASP A 32 5.76 -19.23 -8.86
N ARG A 33 6.24 -18.59 -7.82
CA ARG A 33 5.41 -17.99 -6.79
C ARG A 33 4.72 -16.72 -7.27
N PHE A 34 5.39 -15.93 -8.10
CA PHE A 34 4.81 -14.76 -8.76
C PHE A 34 3.64 -15.20 -9.67
N VAL A 35 3.85 -16.18 -10.55
CA VAL A 35 2.82 -16.73 -11.45
C VAL A 35 1.61 -17.26 -10.68
N VAL A 36 1.82 -18.00 -9.57
CA VAL A 36 0.71 -18.50 -8.73
C VAL A 36 -0.13 -17.39 -8.12
N ASN A 37 0.51 -16.26 -7.72
CA ASN A 37 -0.20 -15.17 -7.08
C ASN A 37 -0.88 -14.23 -8.09
N HIS A 38 -0.26 -13.99 -9.26
CA HIS A 38 -0.66 -12.93 -10.19
C HIS A 38 -1.15 -13.45 -11.54
N LYS A 39 -1.08 -14.76 -11.80
CA LYS A 39 -1.50 -15.42 -13.03
C LYS A 39 -0.77 -14.95 -14.30
N LYS A 40 0.38 -14.31 -14.14
CA LYS A 40 1.26 -13.85 -15.21
C LYS A 40 2.71 -13.94 -14.76
N SER A 41 3.62 -13.95 -15.72
CA SER A 41 5.05 -13.77 -15.44
C SER A 41 5.38 -12.32 -15.10
N PRO A 42 6.38 -12.05 -14.26
CA PRO A 42 6.87 -10.70 -14.05
C PRO A 42 7.49 -10.18 -15.36
N VAL A 43 7.23 -8.92 -15.70
CA VAL A 43 7.87 -8.24 -16.84
C VAL A 43 9.04 -7.40 -16.37
N ARG A 44 10.01 -7.14 -17.24
CA ARG A 44 11.24 -6.40 -16.87
C ARG A 44 10.94 -5.03 -16.27
N GLY A 45 10.00 -4.28 -16.82
CA GLY A 45 9.60 -2.99 -16.27
C GLY A 45 9.04 -3.08 -14.83
N GLU A 46 8.28 -4.15 -14.49
CA GLU A 46 7.84 -4.36 -13.10
C GLU A 46 9.01 -4.65 -12.16
N ILE A 47 10.06 -5.33 -12.66
CA ILE A 47 11.26 -5.62 -11.87
C ILE A 47 12.09 -4.34 -11.68
N GLY A 48 12.20 -3.49 -12.69
CA GLY A 48 12.87 -2.18 -12.61
C GLY A 48 12.15 -1.23 -11.64
N CYS A 49 10.82 -1.17 -11.70
CA CYS A 49 10.01 -0.43 -10.74
C CYS A 49 10.24 -0.96 -9.31
N ALA A 50 10.30 -2.28 -9.13
CA ALA A 50 10.61 -2.88 -7.83
C ALA A 50 12.00 -2.50 -7.33
N ALA A 51 13.00 -2.55 -8.19
CA ALA A 51 14.38 -2.16 -7.87
C ALA A 51 14.44 -0.67 -7.45
N SER A 52 13.72 0.19 -8.14
CA SER A 52 13.65 1.63 -7.83
C SER A 52 13.06 1.88 -6.44
N HIS A 53 11.91 1.27 -6.12
CA HIS A 53 11.32 1.40 -4.78
C HIS A 53 12.22 0.83 -3.69
N ILE A 54 12.87 -0.32 -3.91
CA ILE A 54 13.83 -0.91 -2.98
C ILE A 54 14.99 0.07 -2.73
N GLY A 55 15.54 0.65 -3.78
CA GLY A 55 16.61 1.65 -3.67
C GLY A 55 16.18 2.90 -2.90
N VAL A 56 14.96 3.41 -3.11
CA VAL A 56 14.41 4.52 -2.34
C VAL A 56 14.28 4.17 -0.86
N TRP A 57 13.78 2.99 -0.51
CA TRP A 57 13.69 2.57 0.90
C TRP A 57 15.06 2.38 1.53
N GLN A 58 16.02 1.83 0.79
CA GLN A 58 17.40 1.72 1.26
C GLN A 58 17.98 3.10 1.56
N ARG A 59 17.85 4.06 0.63
CA ARG A 59 18.30 5.44 0.81
C ARG A 59 17.65 6.12 2.01
N PHE A 60 16.34 5.93 2.19
CA PHE A 60 15.61 6.42 3.37
C PHE A 60 16.17 5.84 4.66
N LEU A 61 16.49 4.54 4.70
CA LEU A 61 17.03 3.89 5.90
C LEU A 61 18.45 4.34 6.27
N GLU A 62 19.18 4.98 5.35
CA GLU A 62 20.47 5.62 5.61
C GLU A 62 20.35 7.00 6.29
N THR A 63 19.17 7.60 6.29
CA THR A 63 18.89 8.87 7.00
C THR A 63 18.47 8.61 8.45
N ASP A 64 18.31 9.65 9.26
CA ASP A 64 17.77 9.55 10.63
C ASP A 64 16.25 9.85 10.68
N GLU A 65 15.61 10.07 9.52
CA GLU A 65 14.20 10.42 9.44
C GLU A 65 13.30 9.27 9.85
N GLU A 66 12.20 9.58 10.56
CA GLU A 66 11.21 8.60 10.99
C GLU A 66 10.22 8.20 9.88
N TYR A 67 9.97 9.13 8.94
CA TYR A 67 9.04 8.94 7.83
C TYR A 67 9.64 9.44 6.52
N ALA A 68 9.27 8.79 5.43
CA ALA A 68 9.53 9.25 4.07
C ALA A 68 8.23 9.35 3.28
N LEU A 69 8.11 10.43 2.51
CA LEU A 69 7.14 10.57 1.42
C LEU A 69 7.81 10.06 0.14
N VAL A 70 7.19 9.09 -0.51
CA VAL A 70 7.67 8.51 -1.77
C VAL A 70 6.66 8.82 -2.87
N LEU A 71 7.14 9.39 -3.96
CA LEU A 71 6.32 9.83 -5.09
C LEU A 71 6.97 9.36 -6.40
N GLU A 72 6.16 8.89 -7.34
CA GLU A 72 6.56 8.66 -8.73
C GLU A 72 6.59 10.00 -9.50
N ASP A 73 7.19 10.04 -10.67
CA ASP A 73 7.39 11.29 -11.45
C ASP A 73 6.23 11.65 -12.37
N ASP A 74 5.36 10.68 -12.67
CA ASP A 74 4.19 10.81 -13.55
C ASP A 74 2.89 11.16 -12.81
N ILE A 75 2.95 12.00 -11.79
CA ILE A 75 1.84 12.29 -10.88
C ILE A 75 1.44 13.76 -10.82
N ASN A 76 0.18 13.97 -10.41
CA ASN A 76 -0.32 15.24 -9.91
C ASN A 76 -0.53 15.16 -8.40
N ILE A 77 -0.15 16.21 -7.69
CA ILE A 77 -0.17 16.29 -6.22
C ILE A 77 -1.15 17.36 -5.77
N GLY A 78 -2.04 17.00 -4.84
CA GLY A 78 -2.93 17.95 -4.18
C GLY A 78 -2.21 18.87 -3.19
N ASP A 79 -2.71 20.08 -3.05
CA ASP A 79 -2.11 21.12 -2.19
C ASP A 79 -2.18 20.79 -0.70
N GLU A 80 -3.01 19.79 -0.33
CA GLU A 80 -3.19 19.32 1.04
C GLU A 80 -2.06 18.41 1.56
N LEU A 81 -1.12 18.01 0.70
CA LEU A 81 -0.07 17.04 1.03
C LEU A 81 0.76 17.42 2.27
N PRO A 82 1.23 18.67 2.46
CA PRO A 82 2.02 19.04 3.64
C PRO A 82 1.25 18.80 4.94
N LEU A 83 -0.03 19.17 4.98
CA LEU A 83 -0.88 19.00 6.16
C LEU A 83 -1.10 17.53 6.50
N ILE A 84 -1.19 16.65 5.50
CA ILE A 84 -1.36 15.20 5.70
C ILE A 84 -0.05 14.59 6.21
N GLN A 85 1.08 15.03 5.68
CA GLN A 85 2.40 14.58 6.11
C GLN A 85 2.63 14.89 7.59
N ASP A 86 2.34 16.10 8.05
CA ASP A 86 2.50 16.51 9.44
C ASP A 86 1.65 15.68 10.43
N GLN A 87 0.49 15.22 9.98
CA GLN A 87 -0.41 14.42 10.83
C GLN A 87 -0.06 12.94 10.87
N MET A 88 0.73 12.45 9.93
CA MET A 88 1.09 11.03 9.84
C MET A 88 1.73 10.50 11.11
N GLN A 89 2.67 11.26 11.68
CA GLN A 89 3.38 10.88 12.90
C GLN A 89 2.43 10.78 14.10
N SER A 90 1.50 11.75 14.25
CA SER A 90 0.52 11.75 15.34
C SER A 90 -0.44 10.56 15.30
N LEU A 91 -0.74 10.06 14.12
CA LEU A 91 -1.59 8.88 13.93
C LEU A 91 -0.87 7.56 14.22
N GLY A 92 0.47 7.55 14.27
CA GLY A 92 1.29 6.38 14.50
C GLY A 92 1.08 5.28 13.44
N LEU A 93 0.84 5.68 12.20
CA LEU A 93 0.69 4.77 11.07
C LEU A 93 2.06 4.40 10.50
N ASP A 94 2.18 3.18 9.98
CA ASP A 94 3.41 2.71 9.36
C ASP A 94 3.41 2.90 7.83
N PHE A 95 2.22 2.92 7.21
CA PHE A 95 2.05 3.11 5.77
C PHE A 95 0.73 3.82 5.46
N LEU A 96 0.78 4.87 4.64
CA LEU A 96 -0.37 5.61 4.16
C LEU A 96 -0.33 5.73 2.63
N ASN A 97 -1.27 5.08 1.94
CA ASN A 97 -1.45 5.22 0.50
C ASN A 97 -2.17 6.54 0.20
N LEU A 98 -1.56 7.39 -0.64
CA LEU A 98 -2.08 8.69 -1.05
C LEU A 98 -2.73 8.66 -2.44
N SER A 99 -2.49 7.59 -3.21
CA SER A 99 -2.80 7.52 -4.63
C SER A 99 -4.02 6.66 -4.97
N SER A 100 -4.51 5.84 -4.03
CA SER A 100 -5.66 4.98 -4.31
C SER A 100 -6.49 4.71 -3.07
N ASN A 101 -7.81 4.63 -3.27
CA ASN A 101 -8.77 4.12 -2.29
C ASN A 101 -9.41 2.78 -2.73
N ALA A 102 -9.11 2.30 -3.95
CA ALA A 102 -9.68 1.07 -4.47
C ALA A 102 -9.14 -0.18 -3.74
N PRO A 103 -9.99 -1.14 -3.37
CA PRO A 103 -11.41 -1.28 -3.70
C PRO A 103 -12.39 -0.70 -2.65
N TYR A 104 -11.95 0.13 -1.74
CA TYR A 104 -12.75 0.70 -0.66
C TYR A 104 -13.55 1.91 -1.18
N THR A 105 -14.49 1.69 -2.07
CA THR A 105 -15.29 2.75 -2.68
C THR A 105 -16.44 3.16 -1.76
N VAL A 106 -16.14 3.86 -0.68
CA VAL A 106 -17.15 4.42 0.22
C VAL A 106 -17.25 5.92 -0.02
N ASP A 107 -18.46 6.44 -0.15
CA ASP A 107 -18.69 7.86 -0.34
C ASP A 107 -18.33 8.68 0.92
N GLY A 108 -17.95 9.94 0.72
CA GLY A 108 -17.47 10.81 1.80
C GLY A 108 -18.54 11.12 2.84
N SER A 109 -19.83 11.13 2.47
CA SER A 109 -20.93 11.40 3.39
C SER A 109 -21.10 10.27 4.39
N THR A 110 -21.07 9.04 3.91
CA THR A 110 -21.09 7.82 4.75
C THR A 110 -19.91 7.76 5.71
N LEU A 111 -18.70 8.08 5.24
CA LEU A 111 -17.52 8.13 6.10
C LEU A 111 -17.62 9.22 7.15
N SER A 112 -18.11 10.41 6.80
CA SER A 112 -18.31 11.52 7.73
C SER A 112 -19.35 11.17 8.81
N GLU A 113 -20.45 10.52 8.44
CA GLU A 113 -21.46 10.04 9.40
C GLU A 113 -20.87 9.02 10.38
N LEU A 114 -20.03 8.12 9.90
CA LEU A 114 -19.35 7.14 10.76
C LEU A 114 -18.30 7.79 11.68
N CYS A 115 -17.61 8.83 11.25
CA CYS A 115 -16.69 9.60 12.09
C CYS A 115 -17.40 10.39 13.19
N THR A 116 -18.58 10.93 12.91
CA THR A 116 -19.38 11.72 13.88
C THR A 116 -20.17 10.82 14.82
N SER A 117 -20.58 9.63 14.40
CA SER A 117 -21.12 8.62 15.30
C SER A 117 -19.99 8.14 16.21
N THR A 118 -20.18 8.12 17.52
CA THR A 118 -19.22 7.85 18.63
C THR A 118 -18.21 6.70 18.45
N ALA A 119 -18.11 6.07 17.29
CA ALA A 119 -17.25 4.94 16.97
C ALA A 119 -16.37 5.22 15.76
N SER A 120 -15.29 6.00 15.94
CA SER A 120 -14.20 6.04 14.98
C SER A 120 -13.47 4.68 14.83
N GLU A 121 -13.75 3.75 15.73
CA GLU A 121 -13.23 2.38 15.72
C GLU A 121 -14.28 1.36 15.33
N ARG A 122 -13.84 0.30 14.64
CA ARG A 122 -14.69 -0.82 14.28
C ARG A 122 -15.30 -1.48 15.53
N PRO A 123 -16.65 -1.66 15.60
CA PRO A 123 -17.32 -2.21 16.77
C PRO A 123 -16.90 -3.64 17.09
N LYS A 124 -16.80 -3.97 18.37
CA LYS A 124 -16.51 -5.32 18.85
C LYS A 124 -17.65 -6.30 18.51
N PHE A 125 -17.36 -7.60 18.55
CA PHE A 125 -18.28 -8.67 18.12
C PHE A 125 -19.69 -8.58 18.72
N PHE A 126 -19.83 -8.19 19.97
CA PHE A 126 -21.13 -8.12 20.68
C PHE A 126 -21.97 -6.88 20.35
N GLN A 127 -21.44 -5.90 19.63
CA GLN A 127 -22.13 -4.65 19.29
C GLN A 127 -22.84 -4.77 17.92
N ARG A 128 -23.92 -5.58 17.86
CA ARG A 128 -24.59 -5.94 16.59
C ARG A 128 -25.09 -4.74 15.78
N SER A 129 -25.71 -3.74 16.40
CA SER A 129 -26.25 -2.55 15.71
C SER A 129 -25.15 -1.71 15.08
N ALA A 130 -24.08 -1.43 15.84
CA ALA A 130 -22.93 -0.70 15.36
C ALA A 130 -22.18 -1.47 14.24
N ARG A 131 -22.07 -2.81 14.36
CA ARG A 131 -21.47 -3.65 13.29
C ARG A 131 -22.25 -3.58 11.99
N ARG A 132 -23.57 -3.46 12.02
CA ARG A 132 -24.39 -3.32 10.82
C ARG A 132 -24.04 -2.04 10.06
N LYS A 133 -23.82 -0.92 10.75
CA LYS A 133 -23.35 0.33 10.12
C LYS A 133 -21.97 0.16 9.49
N TRP A 134 -21.05 -0.52 10.17
CA TRP A 134 -19.69 -0.77 9.66
C TRP A 134 -19.61 -1.79 8.53
N SER A 135 -20.63 -2.62 8.33
CA SER A 135 -20.62 -3.65 7.27
C SER A 135 -20.52 -3.06 5.86
N ILE A 136 -20.95 -1.81 5.68
CA ILE A 136 -20.83 -1.09 4.40
C ILE A 136 -19.39 -0.79 4.02
N LEU A 137 -18.46 -0.77 4.99
CA LEU A 137 -17.02 -0.58 4.76
C LEU A 137 -16.31 -1.88 4.36
N GLU A 138 -17.03 -2.98 4.25
CA GLU A 138 -16.49 -4.28 3.88
C GLU A 138 -16.71 -4.55 2.39
N TRP A 139 -15.73 -4.23 1.56
CA TRP A 139 -15.79 -4.53 0.13
C TRP A 139 -15.80 -6.04 -0.17
N ARG A 140 -14.98 -6.79 0.55
CA ARG A 140 -14.88 -8.26 0.49
C ARG A 140 -14.46 -8.78 1.85
N ARG A 141 -14.66 -10.10 2.10
CA ARG A 141 -14.23 -10.74 3.36
C ARG A 141 -12.77 -10.50 3.77
N ARG A 142 -11.92 -9.97 2.86
CA ARG A 142 -10.48 -9.76 3.06
C ARG A 142 -10.06 -8.29 3.11
N TRP A 143 -10.97 -7.36 2.84
CA TRP A 143 -10.70 -5.93 2.78
C TRP A 143 -11.48 -5.26 3.88
N ARG A 144 -10.79 -4.68 4.85
CA ARG A 144 -11.43 -4.15 6.06
C ARG A 144 -10.81 -2.85 6.47
N ILE A 145 -11.68 -1.91 6.83
CA ILE A 145 -11.34 -0.70 7.56
C ILE A 145 -11.54 -0.97 9.05
N PHE A 146 -10.58 -0.58 9.87
CA PHE A 146 -10.60 -0.80 11.32
C PHE A 146 -10.82 0.48 12.10
N ARG A 147 -10.27 1.61 11.62
CA ARG A 147 -10.39 2.92 12.24
C ARG A 147 -10.55 4.00 11.18
N LEU A 148 -11.25 5.06 11.54
CA LEU A 148 -11.39 6.28 10.76
C LEU A 148 -10.78 7.43 11.54
N HIS A 149 -9.90 8.18 10.88
CA HIS A 149 -9.22 9.33 11.45
C HIS A 149 -9.59 10.57 10.63
N PRO A 150 -10.58 11.37 11.09
CA PRO A 150 -10.88 12.63 10.44
C PRO A 150 -9.73 13.61 10.64
N LEU A 151 -9.32 14.29 9.57
CA LEU A 151 -8.30 15.32 9.58
C LEU A 151 -8.95 16.70 9.59
N ALA A 152 -8.21 17.71 10.07
CA ALA A 152 -8.71 19.08 10.19
C ALA A 152 -9.15 19.72 8.86
N ASN A 153 -8.61 19.26 7.73
CA ASN A 153 -8.94 19.72 6.39
C ASN A 153 -10.11 18.97 5.72
N GLY A 154 -10.86 18.17 6.48
CA GLY A 154 -11.99 17.38 5.99
C GLY A 154 -11.60 16.10 5.25
N HIS A 155 -10.32 15.75 5.15
CA HIS A 155 -9.88 14.43 4.72
C HIS A 155 -10.14 13.39 5.81
N ILE A 156 -10.29 12.13 5.40
CA ILE A 156 -10.45 11.00 6.31
C ILE A 156 -9.38 9.98 5.95
N VAL A 157 -8.55 9.64 6.94
CA VAL A 157 -7.61 8.52 6.84
C VAL A 157 -8.31 7.26 7.31
N CYS A 158 -8.35 6.26 6.44
CA CYS A 158 -8.96 4.97 6.70
C CYS A 158 -7.88 3.93 7.03
N GLU A 159 -7.72 3.60 8.30
CA GLU A 159 -6.81 2.53 8.73
C GLU A 159 -7.39 1.17 8.36
N CYS A 160 -6.64 0.37 7.61
CA CYS A 160 -7.17 -0.81 6.93
C CYS A 160 -6.17 -1.95 6.81
N ASP A 161 -6.65 -3.12 6.38
CA ASP A 161 -5.82 -4.21 5.90
C ASP A 161 -6.56 -5.05 4.85
N PRO A 162 -5.92 -5.27 3.72
CA PRO A 162 -4.69 -4.66 3.23
C PRO A 162 -4.92 -3.24 2.70
N ALA A 163 -3.90 -2.38 2.69
CA ALA A 163 -3.99 -1.11 2.00
C ALA A 163 -4.20 -1.29 0.48
N PRO A 164 -4.81 -0.30 -0.20
CA PRO A 164 -5.00 -0.30 -1.64
C PRO A 164 -3.71 -0.59 -2.41
N ALA A 165 -3.82 -1.09 -3.63
CA ALA A 165 -2.71 -1.13 -4.58
C ALA A 165 -2.45 0.27 -5.13
N LEU A 166 -1.49 0.38 -6.01
CA LEU A 166 -0.98 1.62 -6.61
C LEU A 166 0.00 2.34 -5.69
N GLY A 167 1.28 2.33 -6.08
CA GLY A 167 2.41 2.84 -5.30
C GLY A 167 2.90 4.21 -5.76
N SER A 168 2.13 4.95 -6.58
CA SER A 168 2.58 6.22 -7.16
C SER A 168 2.73 7.36 -6.14
N GLY A 169 2.13 7.23 -4.94
CA GLY A 169 2.35 8.15 -3.84
C GLY A 169 1.96 7.53 -2.50
N TYR A 170 2.90 7.52 -1.56
CA TYR A 170 2.65 7.00 -0.21
C TYR A 170 3.62 7.59 0.82
N ILE A 171 3.21 7.55 2.09
CA ILE A 171 4.09 7.83 3.24
C ILE A 171 4.40 6.51 3.94
N ILE A 172 5.66 6.33 4.33
CA ILE A 172 6.17 5.12 4.95
C ILE A 172 7.00 5.44 6.19
N SER A 173 6.79 4.68 7.29
CA SER A 173 7.65 4.75 8.47
C SER A 173 8.93 3.94 8.28
N ARG A 174 9.98 4.28 9.03
CA ARG A 174 11.23 3.50 9.08
C ARG A 174 10.97 2.01 9.38
N LYS A 175 10.07 1.71 10.30
CA LYS A 175 9.65 0.35 10.63
C LYS A 175 9.03 -0.38 9.44
N ALA A 176 8.19 0.28 8.66
CA ALA A 176 7.60 -0.33 7.47
C ALA A 176 8.64 -0.49 6.35
N ALA A 177 9.54 0.47 6.16
CA ALA A 177 10.63 0.35 5.20
C ALA A 177 11.52 -0.88 5.49
N GLN A 178 11.92 -1.10 6.73
CA GLN A 178 12.68 -2.28 7.15
C GLN A 178 11.91 -3.60 6.85
N ALA A 179 10.62 -3.65 7.16
CA ALA A 179 9.79 -4.81 6.88
C ALA A 179 9.61 -5.06 5.38
N PHE A 180 9.54 -4.00 4.57
CA PHE A 180 9.45 -4.09 3.11
C PHE A 180 10.77 -4.55 2.51
N MET A 181 11.91 -4.04 2.97
CA MET A 181 13.24 -4.51 2.56
C MET A 181 13.40 -6.00 2.79
N THR A 182 13.13 -6.49 4.01
CA THR A 182 13.18 -7.93 4.32
C THR A 182 12.21 -8.76 3.47
N THR A 183 11.06 -8.20 3.10
CA THR A 183 10.09 -8.89 2.27
C THR A 183 10.53 -8.93 0.80
N ALA A 184 11.21 -7.88 0.34
CA ALA A 184 11.70 -7.73 -1.03
C ALA A 184 12.90 -8.64 -1.35
N GLU A 185 13.64 -9.15 -0.36
CA GLU A 185 14.69 -10.16 -0.56
C GLU A 185 14.19 -11.37 -1.36
N GLN A 186 12.89 -11.65 -1.33
CA GLN A 186 12.24 -12.72 -2.06
C GLN A 186 10.99 -12.19 -2.76
N LEU A 187 11.17 -11.40 -3.80
CA LEU A 187 10.07 -10.79 -4.54
C LEU A 187 9.25 -11.84 -5.30
N TYR A 188 7.94 -11.88 -5.10
CA TYR A 188 7.02 -12.77 -5.81
C TYR A 188 5.66 -12.11 -6.07
N PHE A 189 5.64 -10.78 -6.14
CA PHE A 189 4.49 -9.93 -6.38
C PHE A 189 4.95 -8.59 -6.96
N PRO A 190 4.10 -7.84 -7.66
CA PRO A 190 4.36 -6.45 -8.03
C PRO A 190 4.64 -5.62 -6.79
N ILE A 191 5.60 -4.70 -6.87
CA ILE A 191 6.11 -3.96 -5.70
C ILE A 191 5.01 -3.14 -5.00
N ASP A 192 4.04 -2.64 -5.75
CA ASP A 192 2.86 -1.92 -5.27
C ASP A 192 1.88 -2.75 -4.43
N LEU A 193 2.24 -3.99 -4.13
CA LEU A 193 1.52 -4.89 -3.25
C LEU A 193 2.32 -5.33 -2.03
N ILE A 194 3.55 -4.85 -1.85
CA ILE A 194 4.47 -5.36 -0.81
C ILE A 194 3.89 -5.27 0.59
N TRP A 195 3.15 -4.21 0.90
CA TRP A 195 2.50 -4.02 2.19
C TRP A 195 1.45 -5.09 2.54
N ARG A 196 0.92 -5.80 1.53
CA ARG A 196 -0.02 -6.92 1.73
C ARG A 196 0.67 -8.22 2.13
N PHE A 197 1.97 -8.30 1.91
CA PHE A 197 2.77 -9.51 2.11
C PHE A 197 3.79 -9.37 3.23
N SER A 198 4.13 -8.14 3.61
CA SER A 198 5.08 -7.87 4.68
C SER A 198 4.52 -8.27 6.04
N PRO A 199 5.24 -9.13 6.79
CA PRO A 199 4.87 -9.46 8.16
C PRO A 199 5.19 -8.30 9.09
N GLY A 200 4.70 -8.40 10.33
CA GLY A 200 4.88 -7.40 11.36
C GLY A 200 3.57 -6.68 11.69
N LYS A 201 3.56 -6.03 12.84
CA LYS A 201 2.41 -5.24 13.29
C LYS A 201 2.40 -3.88 12.61
N LEU A 202 2.29 -3.87 11.27
CA LEU A 202 2.27 -2.64 10.46
C LEU A 202 0.84 -2.10 10.38
N ARG A 203 0.65 -0.88 10.86
CA ARG A 203 -0.59 -0.14 10.72
C ARG A 203 -0.63 0.54 9.34
N GLN A 204 -1.56 0.09 8.50
CA GLN A 204 -1.70 0.54 7.12
C GLN A 204 -2.97 1.35 6.96
N ALA A 205 -2.91 2.36 6.10
CA ALA A 205 -4.04 3.21 5.83
C ALA A 205 -4.08 3.69 4.37
N PHE A 206 -5.17 4.35 4.01
CA PHE A 206 -5.31 5.11 2.76
C PHE A 206 -6.14 6.36 3.01
N LEU A 207 -6.03 7.34 2.12
CA LEU A 207 -6.92 8.49 2.12
C LEU A 207 -8.24 8.13 1.43
N ALA A 208 -9.36 8.43 2.07
CA ALA A 208 -10.69 8.22 1.49
C ALA A 208 -10.83 8.94 0.14
N ARG A 209 -10.26 10.13 0.02
CA ARG A 209 -10.08 10.87 -1.23
C ARG A 209 -8.58 10.95 -1.53
N PRO A 210 -8.09 10.23 -2.55
CA PRO A 210 -6.69 10.32 -2.97
C PRO A 210 -6.29 11.74 -3.33
N ILE A 211 -5.06 12.12 -3.00
CA ILE A 211 -4.47 13.44 -3.32
C ILE A 211 -3.31 13.34 -4.28
N VAL A 212 -2.86 12.12 -4.57
CA VAL A 212 -1.89 11.83 -5.62
C VAL A 212 -2.62 11.08 -6.73
N THR A 213 -2.56 11.57 -7.95
CA THR A 213 -3.18 10.96 -9.12
C THR A 213 -2.16 10.81 -10.23
N GLN A 214 -2.15 9.66 -10.91
CA GLN A 214 -1.29 9.49 -12.08
C GLN A 214 -1.78 10.39 -13.23
N THR A 215 -0.85 11.02 -13.91
CA THR A 215 -1.12 11.65 -15.19
C THR A 215 -1.49 10.56 -16.19
N GLN A 216 -2.47 10.83 -17.08
CA GLN A 216 -2.94 9.87 -18.09
C GLN A 216 -1.86 9.67 -19.17
N GLN A 217 -0.74 9.09 -18.80
CA GLN A 217 0.24 8.59 -19.74
C GLN A 217 0.09 7.08 -19.85
N ASP A 218 0.20 6.57 -21.08
CA ASP A 218 0.25 5.13 -21.31
C ASP A 218 1.37 4.53 -20.47
N SER A 219 1.05 3.45 -19.76
CA SER A 219 2.06 2.76 -18.93
C SER A 219 3.22 2.29 -19.80
N ASP A 220 4.44 2.77 -19.52
CA ASP A 220 5.67 2.35 -20.20
C ASP A 220 6.00 0.86 -19.99
N ILE A 221 5.25 0.18 -19.10
CA ILE A 221 5.42 -1.25 -18.82
C ILE A 221 4.62 -2.07 -19.83
N SER A 222 5.22 -2.40 -20.96
CA SER A 222 4.64 -3.29 -21.96
C SER A 222 4.39 -4.70 -21.40
N GLY A 223 3.28 -5.35 -21.81
CA GLY A 223 2.93 -6.71 -21.39
C GLY A 223 2.41 -6.85 -19.94
N ARG A 224 2.22 -5.76 -19.20
CA ARG A 224 1.76 -5.78 -17.80
C ARG A 224 0.43 -6.51 -17.60
N PHE A 225 -0.45 -6.51 -18.59
CA PHE A 225 -1.80 -7.06 -18.51
C PHE A 225 -1.96 -8.43 -19.17
N ASP A 226 -0.89 -8.98 -19.77
CA ASP A 226 -0.97 -10.29 -20.42
C ASP A 226 -1.15 -11.41 -19.40
N GLN A 227 -2.32 -12.04 -19.42
CA GLN A 227 -2.65 -13.17 -18.54
C GLN A 227 -2.29 -14.50 -19.22
N GLY A 228 -1.21 -15.13 -18.75
CA GLY A 228 -0.84 -16.49 -19.14
C GLY A 228 -1.71 -17.56 -18.47
N ARG A 229 -1.86 -18.73 -19.11
CA ARG A 229 -2.46 -19.92 -18.48
C ARG A 229 -1.53 -20.46 -17.40
N ILE A 230 -2.04 -20.58 -16.17
CA ILE A 230 -1.27 -21.18 -15.08
C ILE A 230 -1.14 -22.68 -15.31
N ALA A 231 0.08 -23.20 -15.40
CA ALA A 231 0.34 -24.62 -15.49
C ALA A 231 -0.25 -25.37 -14.28
N LEU A 232 -0.71 -26.61 -14.49
CA LEU A 232 -1.36 -27.44 -13.47
C LEU A 232 -0.52 -27.56 -12.19
N LYS A 233 0.82 -27.71 -12.33
CA LYS A 233 1.76 -27.79 -11.21
C LYS A 233 1.62 -26.59 -10.24
N TYR A 234 1.45 -25.38 -10.76
CA TYR A 234 1.30 -24.18 -9.94
C TYR A 234 -0.07 -24.09 -9.24
N ARG A 235 -1.11 -24.66 -9.87
CA ARG A 235 -2.43 -24.74 -9.22
C ARG A 235 -2.39 -25.60 -7.97
N LEU A 236 -1.70 -26.75 -8.03
CA LEU A 236 -1.53 -27.69 -6.91
C LEU A 236 -0.67 -27.09 -5.77
N MET A 237 0.37 -26.32 -6.12
CA MET A 237 1.24 -25.66 -5.13
C MET A 237 0.62 -24.41 -4.48
N ARG A 238 -0.50 -23.91 -5.00
CA ARG A 238 -1.11 -22.64 -4.60
C ARG A 238 -1.37 -22.49 -3.08
N PRO A 239 -1.84 -23.49 -2.32
CA PRO A 239 -2.04 -23.37 -0.88
C PRO A 239 -0.72 -23.10 -0.13
N ILE A 240 0.32 -23.86 -0.47
CA ILE A 240 1.65 -23.78 0.16
C ILE A 240 2.30 -22.41 -0.14
N LEU A 241 2.28 -22.01 -1.40
CA LEU A 241 2.90 -20.75 -1.85
C LEU A 241 2.21 -19.49 -1.29
N LYS A 242 0.97 -19.62 -0.80
CA LYS A 242 0.23 -18.52 -0.16
C LYS A 242 0.40 -18.43 1.36
N SER A 243 1.19 -19.28 1.97
CA SER A 243 1.31 -19.37 3.44
C SER A 243 1.76 -18.08 4.14
N ARG A 244 2.57 -17.20 3.47
CA ARG A 244 2.98 -15.91 4.06
C ARG A 244 1.80 -14.99 4.40
N ARG A 245 0.68 -15.11 3.69
CA ARG A 245 -0.55 -14.38 4.02
C ARG A 245 -1.12 -14.75 5.39
N LEU A 246 -0.80 -15.94 5.90
CA LEU A 246 -1.23 -16.37 7.23
C LEU A 246 -0.54 -15.55 8.33
N ARG A 247 0.77 -15.30 8.20
CA ARG A 247 1.51 -14.46 9.15
C ARG A 247 0.89 -13.06 9.23
N ARG A 248 0.64 -12.42 8.08
CA ARG A 248 0.00 -11.09 8.07
C ARG A 248 -1.38 -11.12 8.76
N ARG A 249 -2.16 -12.17 8.59
CA ARG A 249 -3.46 -12.30 9.28
C ARG A 249 -3.34 -12.39 10.79
N ILE A 250 -2.32 -13.09 11.29
CA ILE A 250 -2.04 -13.16 12.72
C ILE A 250 -1.63 -11.78 13.25
N ASP A 251 -0.83 -11.03 12.50
CA ASP A 251 -0.43 -9.68 12.87
C ASP A 251 -1.62 -8.71 12.90
N VAL A 252 -2.51 -8.79 11.92
CA VAL A 252 -3.77 -8.02 11.89
C VAL A 252 -4.65 -8.34 13.10
N LEU A 253 -4.76 -9.63 13.46
CA LEU A 253 -5.46 -10.03 14.67
C LEU A 253 -4.85 -9.41 15.92
N ARG A 254 -3.52 -9.43 16.03
CA ARG A 254 -2.80 -8.87 17.19
C ARG A 254 -2.93 -7.34 17.26
N LEU A 255 -3.05 -6.66 16.12
CA LEU A 255 -3.22 -5.21 16.06
C LEU A 255 -4.64 -4.76 16.40
N TYR A 256 -5.64 -5.47 15.89
CA TYR A 256 -7.03 -5.00 15.91
C TYR A 256 -7.98 -5.90 16.70
N GLY A 257 -7.50 -7.04 17.23
CA GLY A 257 -8.32 -7.96 18.02
C GLY A 257 -9.41 -8.69 17.24
N PHE A 258 -9.34 -8.69 15.89
CA PHE A 258 -10.31 -9.35 15.04
C PHE A 258 -9.71 -10.56 14.34
N LEU A 259 -10.17 -11.73 14.72
CA LEU A 259 -10.20 -12.86 13.80
C LEU A 259 -11.37 -12.66 12.87
N ARG A 260 -11.19 -13.02 11.63
CA ARG A 260 -12.23 -13.11 10.65
C ARG A 260 -13.51 -13.78 11.08
N HIS A 261 -14.53 -13.39 10.42
CA HIS A 261 -15.62 -14.27 10.00
C HIS A 261 -15.43 -14.78 8.60
#